data_33ebfee7d6be3f980132c7b50513fa8c
#
_entry.id   33ebfee7d6be3f980132c7b50513fa8c
#
_cell.length_a   1.000
_cell.length_b   1.000
_cell.length_c   1.000
_cell.angle_alpha   90.00
_cell.angle_beta   90.00
_cell.angle_gamma   90.00
#
_symmetry.space_group_name_H-M   'P 1'
#
loop_
_entity.id
_entity.type
_entity.pdbx_description
1 polymer ?
#
loop_
_entity_poly.entity_id
_entity_poly.type
_entity_poly.pdbx_seq_one_letter_code
_entity_poly.pdbx_strand_id
1 'polypeptide(L)'
;MSKKTGLTRADQRRSVILKALRDCVLRQGYAKTRLADIAEAAGMYPSHLLYYFEDKNAILVHYFQDVSQKIIAALENAKSKDPEYQIDLVADLFFGRQSITKSEVGFMLECFGVAVNDSTLSKKKSELDEYCKDYLTALFEKGPQASIFSPKASAEVVYATLIGLRSAVYFDNSLSLNDAHQLFRETISYMAGLNSGQIVVAS
;
A
#
# COMPACT_ATOMS: atom_id res chain seq x y z
N MET A 1 -31.38 4.71 -10.17
CA MET A 1 -30.68 5.89 -10.78
C MET A 1 -29.38 6.09 -10.03
N SER A 2 -28.28 5.60 -10.61
CA SER A 2 -26.94 5.66 -9.99
C SER A 2 -26.35 7.05 -10.22
N LYS A 3 -26.17 7.86 -9.16
CA LYS A 3 -25.42 9.10 -9.22
C LYS A 3 -23.96 8.77 -9.48
N LYS A 4 -23.47 8.96 -10.71
CA LYS A 4 -22.03 9.13 -11.00
C LYS A 4 -21.61 10.41 -10.28
N THR A 5 -21.01 10.31 -9.11
CA THR A 5 -20.30 11.41 -8.44
C THR A 5 -19.03 11.66 -9.23
N GLY A 6 -19.11 12.54 -10.23
CA GLY A 6 -17.92 13.02 -10.94
C GLY A 6 -17.02 13.75 -9.95
N LEU A 7 -15.70 13.50 -10.01
CA LEU A 7 -14.68 14.22 -9.24
C LEU A 7 -14.87 15.73 -9.41
N THR A 8 -14.88 16.49 -8.33
CA THR A 8 -14.95 17.95 -8.39
C THR A 8 -13.66 18.52 -9.02
N ARG A 9 -13.71 19.77 -9.51
CA ARG A 9 -12.48 20.46 -9.97
C ARG A 9 -11.40 20.51 -8.88
N ALA A 10 -11.79 20.64 -7.63
CA ALA A 10 -10.86 20.63 -6.49
C ALA A 10 -10.21 19.26 -6.32
N ASP A 11 -10.97 18.16 -6.42
CA ASP A 11 -10.43 16.79 -6.33
C ASP A 11 -9.47 16.48 -7.48
N GLN A 12 -9.80 16.91 -8.69
CA GLN A 12 -8.91 16.79 -9.85
C GLN A 12 -7.59 17.55 -9.62
N ARG A 13 -7.64 18.76 -9.07
CA ARG A 13 -6.44 19.54 -8.75
C ARG A 13 -5.61 18.90 -7.65
N ARG A 14 -6.25 18.40 -6.57
CA ARG A 14 -5.55 17.62 -5.53
C ARG A 14 -4.85 16.40 -6.13
N SER A 15 -5.53 15.64 -6.96
CA SER A 15 -4.94 14.45 -7.62
C SER A 15 -3.68 14.80 -8.44
N VAL A 16 -3.68 15.93 -9.16
CA VAL A 16 -2.50 16.41 -9.89
C VAL A 16 -1.36 16.75 -8.94
N ILE A 17 -1.64 17.40 -7.81
CA ILE A 17 -0.62 17.75 -6.79
C ILE A 17 -0.04 16.47 -6.15
N LEU A 18 -0.89 15.49 -5.81
CA LEU A 18 -0.44 14.22 -5.22
C LEU A 18 0.51 13.48 -6.18
N LYS A 19 0.17 13.43 -7.47
CA LYS A 19 1.03 12.85 -8.50
C LYS A 19 2.35 13.61 -8.61
N ALA A 20 2.33 14.93 -8.62
CA ALA A 20 3.51 15.78 -8.69
C ALA A 20 4.44 15.56 -7.48
N LEU A 21 3.89 15.46 -6.25
CA LEU A 21 4.66 15.08 -5.05
C LEU A 21 5.38 13.76 -5.28
N ARG A 22 4.64 12.70 -5.68
CA ARG A 22 5.21 11.38 -5.91
C ARG A 22 6.36 11.43 -6.91
N ASP A 23 6.14 12.06 -8.06
CA ASP A 23 7.13 12.14 -9.14
C ASP A 23 8.39 12.93 -8.71
N CYS A 24 8.26 13.98 -7.90
CA CYS A 24 9.36 14.72 -7.31
C CYS A 24 10.14 13.87 -6.28
N VAL A 25 9.43 13.17 -5.39
CA VAL A 25 10.04 12.31 -4.37
C VAL A 25 10.82 11.16 -5.01
N LEU A 26 10.26 10.51 -6.02
CA LEU A 26 10.95 9.44 -6.75
C LEU A 26 12.22 9.92 -7.46
N ARG A 27 12.26 11.17 -7.90
CA ARG A 27 13.42 11.74 -8.61
C ARG A 27 14.56 12.16 -7.68
N GLN A 28 14.26 12.73 -6.51
CA GLN A 28 15.27 13.40 -5.68
C GLN A 28 15.15 13.11 -4.17
N GLY A 29 14.22 12.25 -3.76
CA GLY A 29 13.91 11.93 -2.37
C GLY A 29 13.03 12.98 -1.68
N TYR A 30 12.33 12.55 -0.62
CA TYR A 30 11.41 13.43 0.10
C TYR A 30 12.11 14.63 0.74
N ALA A 31 13.27 14.40 1.35
CA ALA A 31 14.01 15.47 2.06
C ALA A 31 14.36 16.64 1.15
N LYS A 32 14.78 16.37 -0.08
CA LYS A 32 15.20 17.39 -1.07
C LYS A 32 14.03 18.01 -1.82
N THR A 33 12.86 17.38 -1.84
CA THR A 33 11.68 17.89 -2.53
C THR A 33 11.13 19.13 -1.82
N ARG A 34 11.00 20.23 -2.54
CA ARG A 34 10.45 21.49 -2.06
C ARG A 34 9.04 21.69 -2.58
N LEU A 35 8.25 22.53 -1.90
CA LEU A 35 6.90 22.87 -2.33
C LEU A 35 6.87 23.51 -3.73
N ALA A 36 7.90 24.32 -4.06
CA ALA A 36 8.06 24.91 -5.38
C ALA A 36 8.25 23.87 -6.48
N ASP A 37 9.01 22.81 -6.22
CA ASP A 37 9.24 21.71 -7.19
C ASP A 37 7.92 20.97 -7.49
N ILE A 38 7.10 20.76 -6.44
CA ILE A 38 5.78 20.13 -6.57
C ILE A 38 4.84 21.04 -7.37
N ALA A 39 4.84 22.34 -7.09
CA ALA A 39 3.99 23.29 -7.81
C ALA A 39 4.36 23.35 -9.29
N GLU A 40 5.64 23.43 -9.62
CA GLU A 40 6.16 23.40 -10.99
C GLU A 40 5.74 22.10 -11.70
N ALA A 41 5.96 20.94 -11.08
CA ALA A 41 5.58 19.64 -11.63
C ALA A 41 4.05 19.49 -11.81
N ALA A 42 3.25 20.17 -10.97
CA ALA A 42 1.80 20.22 -11.07
C ALA A 42 1.28 21.27 -12.08
N GLY A 43 2.15 22.03 -12.72
CA GLY A 43 1.80 23.10 -13.66
C GLY A 43 1.04 24.25 -13.00
N MET A 44 1.44 24.66 -11.79
CA MET A 44 0.80 25.73 -11.04
C MET A 44 1.80 26.62 -10.29
N TYR A 45 1.38 27.81 -9.88
CA TYR A 45 2.16 28.66 -9.01
C TYR A 45 2.18 28.13 -7.56
N PRO A 46 3.27 28.32 -6.79
CA PRO A 46 3.35 27.91 -5.39
C PRO A 46 2.20 28.49 -4.51
N SER A 47 1.78 29.72 -4.77
CA SER A 47 0.62 30.34 -4.08
C SER A 47 -0.70 29.61 -4.34
N HIS A 48 -0.88 29.06 -5.53
CA HIS A 48 -2.05 28.23 -5.87
C HIS A 48 -2.00 26.89 -5.15
N LEU A 49 -0.83 26.28 -5.02
CA LEU A 49 -0.67 25.02 -4.30
C LEU A 49 -1.00 25.19 -2.82
N LEU A 50 -0.56 26.31 -2.20
CA LEU A 50 -0.86 26.65 -0.81
C LEU A 50 -2.37 26.85 -0.53
N TYR A 51 -3.17 27.09 -1.54
CA TYR A 51 -4.64 27.09 -1.40
C TYR A 51 -5.20 25.69 -1.13
N TYR A 52 -4.53 24.62 -1.60
CA TYR A 52 -4.97 23.23 -1.43
C TYR A 52 -4.31 22.53 -0.25
N PHE A 53 -3.05 22.83 0.03
CA PHE A 53 -2.24 22.18 1.05
C PHE A 53 -1.32 23.20 1.74
N GLU A 54 -1.31 23.16 3.06
CA GLU A 54 -0.53 24.07 3.89
C GLU A 54 0.98 23.93 3.67
N ASP A 55 1.44 22.71 3.53
CA ASP A 55 2.86 22.38 3.31
C ASP A 55 3.04 21.04 2.57
N LYS A 56 4.28 20.65 2.33
CA LYS A 56 4.66 19.39 1.70
C LYS A 56 4.20 18.17 2.51
N ASN A 57 4.20 18.27 3.82
CA ASN A 57 3.80 17.18 4.70
C ASN A 57 2.29 16.93 4.62
N ALA A 58 1.49 17.99 4.58
CA ALA A 58 0.04 17.89 4.37
C ALA A 58 -0.30 17.19 3.05
N ILE A 59 0.49 17.41 1.99
CA ILE A 59 0.32 16.69 0.72
C ILE A 59 0.61 15.20 0.90
N LEU A 60 1.70 14.85 1.59
CA LEU A 60 2.10 13.46 1.83
C LEU A 60 1.07 12.72 2.69
N VAL A 61 0.60 13.33 3.77
CA VAL A 61 -0.46 12.77 4.63
C VAL A 61 -1.73 12.51 3.82
N HIS A 62 -2.12 13.47 2.97
CA HIS A 62 -3.30 13.32 2.12
C HIS A 62 -3.13 12.19 1.08
N TYR A 63 -1.94 12.10 0.47
CA TYR A 63 -1.59 10.99 -0.43
C TYR A 63 -1.76 9.65 0.27
N PHE A 64 -1.20 9.53 1.48
CA PHE A 64 -1.29 8.30 2.25
C PHE A 64 -2.73 7.94 2.61
N GLN A 65 -3.55 8.94 2.99
CA GLN A 65 -4.97 8.76 3.26
C GLN A 65 -5.73 8.25 2.03
N ASP A 66 -5.47 8.83 0.86
CA ASP A 66 -6.08 8.42 -0.41
C ASP A 66 -5.78 6.95 -0.76
N VAL A 67 -4.51 6.55 -0.60
CA VAL A 67 -4.08 5.17 -0.84
C VAL A 67 -4.72 4.23 0.19
N SER A 68 -4.71 4.60 1.47
CA SER A 68 -5.31 3.82 2.55
C SER A 68 -6.80 3.59 2.32
N GLN A 69 -7.55 4.63 1.95
CA GLN A 69 -8.99 4.53 1.66
C GLN A 69 -9.28 3.57 0.50
N LYS A 70 -8.45 3.59 -0.55
CA LYS A 70 -8.60 2.68 -1.69
C LYS A 70 -8.35 1.22 -1.30
N ILE A 71 -7.31 0.97 -0.49
CA ILE A 71 -7.02 -0.36 0.03
C ILE A 71 -8.18 -0.86 0.90
N ILE A 72 -8.60 -0.08 1.89
CA ILE A 72 -9.70 -0.41 2.79
C ILE A 72 -10.99 -0.68 2.01
N ALA A 73 -11.35 0.17 1.06
CA ALA A 73 -12.55 -0.02 0.23
C ALA A 73 -12.50 -1.30 -0.60
N ALA A 74 -11.33 -1.66 -1.16
CA ALA A 74 -11.15 -2.89 -1.91
C ALA A 74 -11.31 -4.12 -1.00
N LEU A 75 -10.68 -4.10 0.19
CA LEU A 75 -10.79 -5.17 1.17
C LEU A 75 -12.21 -5.34 1.71
N GLU A 76 -12.91 -4.22 2.01
CA GLU A 76 -14.32 -4.26 2.44
C GLU A 76 -15.23 -4.92 1.40
N ASN A 77 -15.07 -4.57 0.13
CA ASN A 77 -15.84 -5.15 -0.97
C ASN A 77 -15.54 -6.65 -1.18
N ALA A 78 -14.41 -7.13 -0.71
CA ALA A 78 -14.02 -8.53 -0.84
C ALA A 78 -14.43 -9.43 0.34
N LYS A 79 -14.81 -8.87 1.49
CA LYS A 79 -15.14 -9.65 2.72
C LYS A 79 -16.16 -10.76 2.52
N SER A 80 -17.08 -10.58 1.57
CA SER A 80 -18.15 -11.58 1.24
C SER A 80 -17.76 -12.54 0.12
N LYS A 81 -16.57 -12.38 -0.48
CA LYS A 81 -16.07 -13.26 -1.54
C LYS A 81 -15.43 -14.51 -0.95
N ASP A 82 -15.20 -15.51 -1.80
CA ASP A 82 -14.49 -16.71 -1.40
C ASP A 82 -13.05 -16.39 -0.94
N PRO A 83 -12.44 -17.25 -0.10
CA PRO A 83 -11.12 -17.02 0.46
C PRO A 83 -10.02 -16.89 -0.60
N GLU A 84 -10.07 -17.65 -1.71
CA GLU A 84 -9.06 -17.55 -2.77
C GLU A 84 -9.10 -16.20 -3.45
N TYR A 85 -10.29 -15.69 -3.77
CA TYR A 85 -10.44 -14.33 -4.31
C TYR A 85 -9.89 -13.29 -3.35
N GLN A 86 -10.13 -13.44 -2.03
CA GLN A 86 -9.60 -12.50 -1.03
C GLN A 86 -8.07 -12.52 -0.98
N ILE A 87 -7.45 -13.69 -1.08
CA ILE A 87 -6.00 -13.87 -1.11
C ILE A 87 -5.40 -13.22 -2.36
N ASP A 88 -5.97 -13.49 -3.52
CA ASP A 88 -5.52 -12.92 -4.80
C ASP A 88 -5.61 -11.39 -4.75
N LEU A 89 -6.73 -10.85 -4.27
CA LEU A 89 -6.90 -9.40 -4.13
C LEU A 89 -5.85 -8.79 -3.20
N VAL A 90 -5.57 -9.41 -2.05
CA VAL A 90 -4.55 -8.91 -1.11
C VAL A 90 -3.18 -8.90 -1.78
N ALA A 91 -2.80 -9.97 -2.49
CA ALA A 91 -1.54 -10.02 -3.21
C ALA A 91 -1.47 -8.94 -4.32
N ASP A 92 -2.55 -8.76 -5.08
CA ASP A 92 -2.65 -7.75 -6.15
C ASP A 92 -2.58 -6.31 -5.63
N LEU A 93 -3.18 -6.01 -4.49
CA LEU A 93 -3.14 -4.68 -3.88
C LEU A 93 -1.72 -4.24 -3.52
N PHE A 94 -0.85 -5.18 -3.17
CA PHE A 94 0.49 -4.87 -2.67
C PHE A 94 1.62 -5.15 -3.66
N PHE A 95 1.42 -6.03 -4.64
CA PHE A 95 2.43 -6.45 -5.62
C PHE A 95 1.89 -6.60 -7.05
N GLY A 96 0.61 -6.27 -7.30
CA GLY A 96 -0.02 -6.47 -8.61
C GLY A 96 0.63 -5.64 -9.71
N ARG A 97 0.99 -6.29 -10.82
CA ARG A 97 1.73 -5.70 -11.95
C ARG A 97 1.05 -4.51 -12.62
N GLN A 98 -0.28 -4.43 -12.55
CA GLN A 98 -1.03 -3.34 -13.19
C GLN A 98 -1.07 -2.06 -12.36
N SER A 99 -0.81 -2.17 -11.05
CA SER A 99 -0.98 -1.10 -10.09
C SER A 99 0.29 -0.72 -9.34
N ILE A 100 1.28 -1.62 -9.25
CA ILE A 100 2.50 -1.42 -8.46
C ILE A 100 3.73 -1.55 -9.35
N THR A 101 4.63 -0.58 -9.23
CA THR A 101 5.96 -0.57 -9.87
C THR A 101 7.06 -0.57 -8.80
N LYS A 102 8.29 -0.94 -9.17
CA LYS A 102 9.46 -0.83 -8.27
C LYS A 102 9.61 0.60 -7.75
N SER A 103 9.30 1.60 -8.57
CA SER A 103 9.32 3.01 -8.16
C SER A 103 8.28 3.30 -7.07
N GLU A 104 7.08 2.75 -7.17
CA GLU A 104 6.05 2.92 -6.13
C GLU A 104 6.42 2.24 -4.81
N VAL A 105 7.08 1.08 -4.88
CA VAL A 105 7.65 0.45 -3.68
C VAL A 105 8.68 1.39 -3.04
N GLY A 106 9.59 1.98 -3.83
CA GLY A 106 10.57 2.96 -3.35
C GLY A 106 9.92 4.19 -2.70
N PHE A 107 8.89 4.74 -3.34
CA PHE A 107 8.13 5.85 -2.77
C PHE A 107 7.48 5.48 -1.42
N MET A 108 6.91 4.29 -1.29
CA MET A 108 6.35 3.82 -0.02
C MET A 108 7.41 3.68 1.08
N LEU A 109 8.61 3.20 0.75
CA LEU A 109 9.72 3.12 1.70
C LEU A 109 10.18 4.52 2.16
N GLU A 110 10.24 5.50 1.27
CA GLU A 110 10.46 6.92 1.62
C GLU A 110 9.38 7.43 2.58
N CYS A 111 8.10 7.13 2.31
CA CYS A 111 7.00 7.51 3.20
C CYS A 111 7.14 6.90 4.60
N PHE A 112 7.59 5.65 4.70
CA PHE A 112 7.84 5.01 6.00
C PHE A 112 9.00 5.69 6.73
N GLY A 113 10.06 6.08 6.02
CA GLY A 113 11.15 6.87 6.59
C GLY A 113 10.67 8.21 7.17
N VAL A 114 9.77 8.90 6.47
CA VAL A 114 9.16 10.14 6.98
C VAL A 114 8.28 9.87 8.21
N ALA A 115 7.50 8.78 8.20
CA ALA A 115 6.62 8.42 9.30
C ALA A 115 7.36 8.14 10.63
N VAL A 116 8.64 7.79 10.58
CA VAL A 116 9.48 7.62 11.79
C VAL A 116 9.54 8.91 12.63
N ASN A 117 9.53 10.08 11.97
CA ASN A 117 9.68 11.39 12.62
C ASN A 117 8.41 12.26 12.51
N ASP A 118 7.34 11.76 11.92
CA ASP A 118 6.06 12.45 11.77
C ASP A 118 4.93 11.67 12.44
N SER A 119 4.43 12.21 13.55
CA SER A 119 3.39 11.55 14.35
C SER A 119 2.07 11.39 13.62
N THR A 120 1.71 12.32 12.74
CA THR A 120 0.45 12.26 11.98
C THR A 120 0.52 11.15 10.94
N LEU A 121 1.61 11.09 10.16
CA LEU A 121 1.82 10.07 9.15
C LEU A 121 1.99 8.69 9.81
N SER A 122 2.75 8.62 10.94
CA SER A 122 2.92 7.40 11.73
C SER A 122 1.58 6.83 12.19
N LYS A 123 0.71 7.70 12.74
CA LYS A 123 -0.63 7.30 13.17
C LYS A 123 -1.46 6.77 12.00
N LYS A 124 -1.46 7.45 10.85
CA LYS A 124 -2.20 7.01 9.66
C LYS A 124 -1.68 5.67 9.12
N LYS A 125 -0.36 5.46 9.16
CA LYS A 125 0.23 4.18 8.80
C LYS A 125 -0.23 3.08 9.75
N SER A 126 -0.16 3.29 11.05
CA SER A 126 -0.60 2.31 12.05
C SER A 126 -2.07 1.95 11.92
N GLU A 127 -2.95 2.93 11.64
CA GLU A 127 -4.37 2.68 11.39
C GLU A 127 -4.60 1.75 10.19
N LEU A 128 -3.85 1.93 9.09
CA LEU A 128 -3.94 1.03 7.93
C LEU A 128 -3.35 -0.35 8.23
N ASP A 129 -2.20 -0.40 8.91
CA ASP A 129 -1.52 -1.65 9.26
C ASP A 129 -2.44 -2.53 10.13
N GLU A 130 -3.07 -1.93 11.14
CA GLU A 130 -4.02 -2.61 12.03
C GLU A 130 -5.23 -3.12 11.26
N TYR A 131 -5.82 -2.28 10.39
CA TYR A 131 -6.92 -2.70 9.54
C TYR A 131 -6.57 -3.91 8.65
N CYS A 132 -5.40 -3.89 8.00
CA CYS A 132 -4.95 -5.00 7.15
C CYS A 132 -4.73 -6.29 7.96
N LYS A 133 -4.15 -6.19 9.16
CA LYS A 133 -3.94 -7.33 10.05
C LYS A 133 -5.26 -7.90 10.58
N ASP A 134 -6.21 -7.07 10.93
CA ASP A 134 -7.55 -7.49 11.35
C ASP A 134 -8.30 -8.20 10.20
N TYR A 135 -8.18 -7.68 8.98
CA TYR A 135 -8.74 -8.32 7.79
C TYR A 135 -8.15 -9.73 7.57
N LEU A 136 -6.83 -9.86 7.64
CA LEU A 136 -6.15 -11.16 7.51
C LEU A 136 -6.53 -12.10 8.64
N THR A 137 -6.62 -11.61 9.88
CA THR A 137 -7.06 -12.41 11.04
C THR A 137 -8.46 -12.99 10.78
N ALA A 138 -9.42 -12.15 10.36
CA ALA A 138 -10.77 -12.59 10.05
C ALA A 138 -10.84 -13.56 8.85
N LEU A 139 -9.91 -13.45 7.89
CA LEU A 139 -9.78 -14.40 6.80
C LEU A 139 -9.32 -15.77 7.31
N PHE A 140 -8.28 -15.79 8.17
CA PHE A 140 -7.69 -17.01 8.72
C PHE A 140 -8.60 -17.71 9.73
N GLU A 141 -9.46 -16.99 10.44
CA GLU A 141 -10.49 -17.58 11.33
C GLU A 141 -11.52 -18.41 10.58
N LYS A 142 -11.75 -18.16 9.31
CA LYS A 142 -12.71 -18.90 8.46
C LYS A 142 -12.12 -20.17 7.86
N GLY A 143 -10.80 -20.26 7.79
CA GLY A 143 -10.10 -21.39 7.19
C GLY A 143 -9.94 -22.57 8.13
N PRO A 144 -9.57 -23.76 7.60
CA PRO A 144 -9.15 -24.86 8.44
C PRO A 144 -7.91 -24.45 9.25
N GLN A 145 -7.87 -24.78 10.54
CA GLN A 145 -6.71 -24.49 11.40
C GLN A 145 -5.51 -25.38 11.01
N ALA A 146 -4.85 -25.02 9.92
CA ALA A 146 -3.68 -25.73 9.41
C ALA A 146 -2.34 -25.12 9.90
N SER A 147 -2.35 -23.87 10.37
CA SER A 147 -1.17 -23.19 10.88
C SER A 147 -0.91 -23.54 12.35
N ILE A 148 0.38 -23.67 12.71
CA ILE A 148 0.83 -23.76 14.11
C ILE A 148 0.61 -22.45 14.89
N PHE A 149 0.35 -21.35 14.17
CA PHE A 149 0.07 -20.04 14.74
C PHE A 149 -1.43 -19.80 14.89
N SER A 150 -1.81 -19.03 15.88
CA SER A 150 -3.16 -18.50 15.98
C SER A 150 -3.45 -17.58 14.76
N PRO A 151 -4.72 -17.38 14.36
CA PRO A 151 -5.07 -16.47 13.25
C PRO A 151 -4.45 -15.10 13.36
N LYS A 152 -4.43 -14.50 14.54
CA LYS A 152 -3.78 -13.21 14.82
C LYS A 152 -2.26 -13.26 14.62
N ALA A 153 -1.59 -14.30 15.11
CA ALA A 153 -0.15 -14.45 14.92
C ALA A 153 0.19 -14.70 13.44
N SER A 154 -0.63 -15.47 12.73
CA SER A 154 -0.50 -15.66 11.27
C SER A 154 -0.61 -14.33 10.51
N ALA A 155 -1.54 -13.46 10.89
CA ALA A 155 -1.70 -12.15 10.29
C ALA A 155 -0.46 -11.25 10.52
N GLU A 156 0.13 -11.28 11.71
CA GLU A 156 1.39 -10.57 12.00
C GLU A 156 2.54 -11.08 11.14
N VAL A 157 2.69 -12.41 10.99
CA VAL A 157 3.73 -13.02 10.14
C VAL A 157 3.55 -12.62 8.67
N VAL A 158 2.32 -12.71 8.15
CA VAL A 158 2.00 -12.31 6.77
C VAL A 158 2.30 -10.83 6.57
N TYR A 159 1.91 -9.98 7.52
CA TYR A 159 2.16 -8.55 7.40
C TYR A 159 3.67 -8.21 7.47
N ALA A 160 4.44 -8.87 8.33
CA ALA A 160 5.89 -8.74 8.36
C ALA A 160 6.53 -9.22 7.04
N THR A 161 6.01 -10.31 6.46
CA THR A 161 6.45 -10.81 5.14
C THR A 161 6.21 -9.78 4.03
N LEU A 162 5.04 -9.11 4.03
CA LEU A 162 4.74 -8.02 3.09
C LEU A 162 5.82 -6.93 3.13
N ILE A 163 6.18 -6.46 4.33
CA ILE A 163 7.18 -5.40 4.50
C ILE A 163 8.56 -5.88 4.04
N GLY A 164 8.94 -7.11 4.42
CA GLY A 164 10.21 -7.74 4.02
C GLY A 164 10.33 -7.90 2.49
N LEU A 165 9.30 -8.43 1.84
CA LEU A 165 9.27 -8.59 0.38
C LEU A 165 9.35 -7.26 -0.37
N ARG A 166 8.67 -6.21 0.11
CA ARG A 166 8.77 -4.86 -0.47
C ARG A 166 10.19 -4.31 -0.36
N SER A 167 10.82 -4.47 0.80
CA SER A 167 12.21 -4.08 0.98
C SER A 167 13.13 -4.86 0.04
N ALA A 168 12.97 -6.17 -0.06
CA ALA A 168 13.75 -7.03 -0.94
C ALA A 168 13.59 -6.65 -2.42
N VAL A 169 12.35 -6.47 -2.91
CA VAL A 169 12.09 -6.01 -4.30
C VAL A 169 12.83 -4.72 -4.62
N TYR A 170 12.93 -3.80 -3.66
CA TYR A 170 13.56 -2.52 -3.91
C TYR A 170 15.09 -2.60 -3.88
N PHE A 171 15.66 -3.28 -2.90
CA PHE A 171 17.10 -3.31 -2.63
C PHE A 171 17.80 -4.54 -3.25
N ASP A 172 17.09 -5.66 -3.42
CA ASP A 172 17.63 -6.89 -4.01
C ASP A 172 17.16 -7.02 -5.47
N ASN A 173 18.12 -6.94 -6.40
CA ASN A 173 17.82 -7.06 -7.83
C ASN A 173 17.48 -8.50 -8.26
N SER A 174 17.66 -9.51 -7.40
CA SER A 174 17.30 -10.90 -7.69
C SER A 174 15.81 -11.20 -7.51
N LEU A 175 15.08 -10.38 -6.71
CA LEU A 175 13.66 -10.57 -6.46
C LEU A 175 12.81 -9.60 -7.30
N SER A 176 12.05 -10.14 -8.24
CA SER A 176 11.11 -9.36 -9.04
C SER A 176 9.80 -9.11 -8.28
N LEU A 177 9.03 -8.09 -8.75
CA LEU A 177 7.66 -7.86 -8.23
C LEU A 177 6.75 -9.09 -8.43
N ASN A 178 6.95 -9.84 -9.50
CA ASN A 178 6.16 -11.03 -9.77
C ASN A 178 6.50 -12.16 -8.79
N ASP A 179 7.77 -12.35 -8.49
CA ASP A 179 8.19 -13.37 -7.52
C ASP A 179 7.70 -13.00 -6.12
N ALA A 180 7.78 -11.71 -5.75
CA ALA A 180 7.25 -11.21 -4.50
C ALA A 180 5.72 -11.37 -4.40
N HIS A 181 4.98 -11.11 -5.50
CA HIS A 181 3.55 -11.36 -5.57
C HIS A 181 3.22 -12.83 -5.31
N GLN A 182 3.91 -13.75 -6.00
CA GLN A 182 3.69 -15.18 -5.85
C GLN A 182 4.03 -15.66 -4.43
N LEU A 183 5.20 -15.29 -3.91
CA LEU A 183 5.62 -15.65 -2.54
C LEU A 183 4.64 -15.12 -1.49
N PHE A 184 4.16 -13.90 -1.67
CA PHE A 184 3.19 -13.31 -0.74
C PHE A 184 1.85 -14.03 -0.79
N ARG A 185 1.34 -14.28 -2.01
CA ARG A 185 0.10 -15.06 -2.22
C ARG A 185 0.19 -16.45 -1.59
N GLU A 186 1.27 -17.18 -1.83
CA GLU A 186 1.50 -18.51 -1.27
C GLU A 186 1.59 -18.48 0.26
N THR A 187 2.25 -17.46 0.82
CA THR A 187 2.32 -17.27 2.28
C THR A 187 0.92 -17.09 2.88
N ILE A 188 0.09 -16.25 2.27
CA ILE A 188 -1.29 -16.04 2.74
C ILE A 188 -2.10 -17.34 2.62
N SER A 189 -2.01 -18.04 1.48
CA SER A 189 -2.72 -19.30 1.23
C SER A 189 -2.33 -20.39 2.23
N TYR A 190 -1.04 -20.50 2.55
CA TYR A 190 -0.54 -21.44 3.56
C TYR A 190 -1.12 -21.11 4.96
N MET A 191 -1.07 -19.83 5.36
CA MET A 191 -1.60 -19.41 6.66
C MET A 191 -3.13 -19.53 6.75
N ALA A 192 -3.83 -19.45 5.62
CA ALA A 192 -5.27 -19.69 5.53
C ALA A 192 -5.65 -21.20 5.51
N GLY A 193 -4.67 -22.10 5.46
CA GLY A 193 -4.91 -23.54 5.39
C GLY A 193 -5.45 -24.03 4.04
N LEU A 194 -5.30 -23.22 2.98
CA LEU A 194 -5.82 -23.55 1.64
C LEU A 194 -4.80 -24.30 0.77
N ASN A 195 -3.54 -24.31 1.14
CA ASN A 195 -2.49 -25.07 0.44
C ASN A 195 -2.16 -26.36 1.20
N SER A 196 -2.65 -27.51 0.72
CA SER A 196 -2.19 -28.85 1.11
C SER A 196 -1.02 -29.35 0.26
N GLY A 197 -0.37 -28.50 -0.53
CA GLY A 197 0.72 -28.85 -1.45
C GLY A 197 2.06 -28.29 -0.98
N GLN A 198 3.12 -29.10 -1.15
CA GLN A 198 4.50 -28.81 -0.77
C GLN A 198 4.94 -27.42 -1.28
N ILE A 199 5.53 -26.62 -0.39
CA ILE A 199 6.35 -25.47 -0.78
C ILE A 199 7.58 -26.05 -1.47
N VAL A 200 7.60 -26.05 -2.80
CA VAL A 200 8.80 -26.36 -3.58
C VAL A 200 9.68 -25.10 -3.55
N VAL A 201 10.61 -25.07 -2.63
CA VAL A 201 11.71 -24.11 -2.70
C VAL A 201 12.55 -24.52 -3.90
N ALA A 202 12.44 -23.78 -5.00
CA ALA A 202 13.33 -23.94 -6.14
C ALA A 202 14.76 -23.61 -5.68
N SER A 203 15.63 -24.63 -5.74
CA SER A 203 17.06 -24.54 -5.46
C SER A 203 17.82 -23.94 -6.65
#